data_27a5e43baec0f111cd3bedd87c470a6c
#
_entry.id   27a5e43baec0f111cd3bedd87c470a6c
#
_cell.length_a   1.000
_cell.length_b   1.000
_cell.length_c   1.000
_cell.angle_alpha   90.00
_cell.angle_beta   90.00
_cell.angle_gamma   90.00
#
_symmetry.space_group_name_H-M   'P 1'
#
loop_
_entity.id
_entity.type
_entity.pdbx_description
1 polymer ?
#
loop_
_entity_poly.entity_id
_entity_poly.type
_entity_poly.pdbx_seq_one_letter_code
_entity_poly.pdbx_strand_id
1 'polypeptide(L)'
;ALDALTRSVLQDEIVRIWEEDKRTVLMITNDVDEAVLMADRIVPLTPGPRATLEREFAVTLPRPRERTTLNFNPDFKKLRNEVTRYMMQNNEEAKQLRVDDDIALPDLKPIALGA
;
A
#
# COMPACT_ATOMS: atom_id res chain seq x y z
N ALA A 1 8.70 -15.02 -2.36
CA ALA A 1 8.71 -13.81 -1.53
C ALA A 1 10.11 -13.56 -0.98
N LEU A 2 10.53 -12.31 -0.99
CA LEU A 2 11.81 -11.93 -0.41
C LEU A 2 11.72 -11.91 1.11
N ASP A 3 12.75 -12.36 1.80
CA ASP A 3 12.84 -12.22 3.24
C ASP A 3 13.04 -10.73 3.62
N ALA A 4 12.84 -10.42 4.90
CA ALA A 4 12.89 -9.04 5.38
C ALA A 4 14.27 -8.41 5.21
N LEU A 5 15.35 -9.18 5.38
CA LEU A 5 16.71 -8.68 5.25
C LEU A 5 17.03 -8.35 3.79
N THR A 6 16.71 -9.26 2.88
CA THR A 6 16.93 -9.04 1.44
C THR A 6 16.11 -7.86 0.94
N ARG A 7 14.87 -7.73 1.40
CA ARG A 7 14.01 -6.60 1.07
C ARG A 7 14.61 -5.28 1.55
N SER A 8 15.16 -5.24 2.75
CA SER A 8 15.81 -4.05 3.29
C SER A 8 17.02 -3.61 2.47
N VAL A 9 17.84 -4.57 2.07
CA VAL A 9 19.00 -4.29 1.22
C VAL A 9 18.57 -3.73 -0.14
N LEU A 10 17.53 -4.31 -0.73
CA LEU A 10 17.00 -3.84 -2.00
C LEU A 10 16.41 -2.42 -1.91
N GLN A 11 15.69 -2.14 -0.84
CA GLN A 11 15.15 -0.80 -0.59
C GLN A 11 16.25 0.25 -0.47
N ASP A 12 17.29 -0.05 0.27
CA ASP A 12 18.45 0.85 0.44
C ASP A 12 19.16 1.11 -0.89
N GLU A 13 19.29 0.09 -1.73
CA GLU A 13 19.89 0.21 -3.03
C GLU A 13 19.07 1.09 -3.99
N ILE A 14 17.76 0.95 -3.96
CA ILE A 14 16.85 1.78 -4.76
C ILE A 14 16.95 3.25 -4.34
N VAL A 15 16.96 3.52 -3.05
CA VAL A 15 17.10 4.88 -2.53
C VAL A 15 18.45 5.47 -2.92
N ARG A 16 19.52 4.69 -2.84
CA ARG A 16 20.86 5.12 -3.24
C ARG A 16 20.92 5.53 -4.71
N ILE A 17 20.35 4.71 -5.58
CA ILE A 17 20.28 4.99 -7.01
C ILE A 17 19.49 6.28 -7.27
N TRP A 18 18.37 6.45 -6.58
CA TRP A 18 17.56 7.64 -6.71
C TRP A 18 18.32 8.90 -6.25
N GLU A 19 19.05 8.82 -5.15
CA GLU A 19 19.83 9.95 -4.64
C GLU A 19 20.94 10.38 -5.62
N GLU A 20 21.54 9.43 -6.29
CA GLU A 20 22.60 9.70 -7.28
C GLU A 20 22.06 10.37 -8.55
N ASP A 21 20.90 9.93 -9.03
CA ASP A 21 20.43 10.30 -10.37
C ASP A 21 19.09 11.04 -10.37
N LYS A 22 18.36 11.05 -9.27
CA LYS A 22 17.06 11.75 -9.13
C LYS A 22 16.03 11.41 -10.21
N ARG A 23 16.05 10.19 -10.70
CA ARG A 23 15.07 9.72 -11.67
C ARG A 23 13.73 9.44 -11.01
N THR A 24 12.68 9.53 -11.79
CA THR A 24 11.36 9.09 -11.34
C THR A 24 11.36 7.59 -11.15
N VAL A 25 10.99 7.14 -9.95
CA VAL A 25 10.86 5.72 -9.63
C VAL A 25 9.40 5.45 -9.32
N LEU A 26 8.84 4.46 -9.99
CA LEU A 26 7.51 3.96 -9.72
C LEU A 26 7.63 2.59 -9.05
N MET A 27 7.06 2.45 -7.86
CA MET A 27 7.08 1.20 -7.13
C MET A 27 5.67 0.79 -6.76
N ILE A 28 5.37 -0.48 -6.91
CA ILE A 28 4.09 -1.06 -6.52
C ILE A 28 4.34 -1.96 -5.32
N THR A 29 3.62 -1.72 -4.24
CA THR A 29 3.74 -2.51 -3.01
C THR A 29 2.39 -2.58 -2.31
N ASN A 30 2.19 -3.65 -1.53
CA ASN A 30 1.06 -3.77 -0.63
C ASN A 30 1.43 -3.45 0.82
N ASP A 31 2.66 -3.01 1.07
CA ASP A 31 3.17 -2.68 2.38
C ASP A 31 3.19 -1.16 2.57
N VAL A 32 2.31 -0.66 3.44
CA VAL A 32 2.19 0.78 3.69
C VAL A 32 3.45 1.35 4.34
N ASP A 33 4.09 0.60 5.23
CA ASP A 33 5.33 1.04 5.87
C ASP A 33 6.46 1.22 4.86
N GLU A 34 6.59 0.30 3.92
CA GLU A 34 7.54 0.40 2.81
C GLU A 34 7.25 1.64 1.94
N ALA A 35 5.99 1.87 1.63
CA ALA A 35 5.59 3.02 0.84
C ALA A 35 5.96 4.34 1.52
N VAL A 36 5.68 4.47 2.81
CA VAL A 36 6.02 5.69 3.57
C VAL A 36 7.53 5.86 3.73
N LEU A 37 8.25 4.76 3.89
CA LEU A 37 9.71 4.80 3.99
C LEU A 37 10.36 5.34 2.71
N MET A 38 9.88 4.94 1.56
CA MET A 38 10.57 5.15 0.30
C MET A 38 10.02 6.26 -0.57
N ALA A 39 8.71 6.50 -0.54
CA ALA A 39 8.05 7.35 -1.52
C ALA A 39 8.05 8.83 -1.15
N ASP A 40 7.96 9.67 -2.16
CA ASP A 40 7.59 11.09 -2.03
C ASP A 40 6.09 11.27 -2.14
N ARG A 41 5.43 10.38 -2.87
CA ARG A 41 3.97 10.36 -3.02
C ARG A 41 3.48 8.92 -2.97
N ILE A 42 2.36 8.72 -2.32
CA ILE A 42 1.69 7.42 -2.25
C ILE A 42 0.34 7.57 -2.92
N VAL A 43 0.05 6.69 -3.88
CA VAL A 43 -1.21 6.69 -4.59
C VAL A 43 -1.86 5.32 -4.39
N PRO A 44 -2.78 5.19 -3.44
CA PRO A 44 -3.47 3.93 -3.24
C PRO A 44 -4.33 3.57 -4.45
N LEU A 45 -4.29 2.30 -4.83
CA LEU A 45 -5.19 1.76 -5.84
C LEU A 45 -6.50 1.37 -5.18
N THR A 46 -7.62 1.77 -5.77
CA THR A 46 -8.91 1.29 -5.30
C THR A 46 -9.08 -0.19 -5.67
N PRO A 47 -9.74 -0.98 -4.81
CA PRO A 47 -9.98 -2.38 -5.11
C PRO A 47 -11.05 -2.55 -6.18
N GLY A 48 -11.09 -3.76 -6.75
CA GLY A 48 -12.16 -4.16 -7.62
C GLY A 48 -11.81 -4.19 -9.09
N PRO A 49 -12.75 -4.54 -9.96
CA PRO A 49 -12.46 -4.66 -11.39
C PRO A 49 -12.19 -3.32 -12.08
N ARG A 50 -12.50 -2.20 -11.41
CA ARG A 50 -12.27 -0.85 -11.92
C ARG A 50 -11.40 -0.06 -10.96
N ALA A 51 -10.21 -0.57 -10.67
CA ALA A 51 -9.26 0.14 -9.83
C ALA A 51 -8.92 1.51 -10.43
N THR A 52 -8.99 2.55 -9.63
CA THR A 52 -8.69 3.92 -10.03
C THR A 52 -7.72 4.57 -9.05
N LEU A 53 -7.07 5.64 -9.51
CA LEU A 53 -6.20 6.46 -8.70
C LEU A 53 -6.99 7.69 -8.25
N GLU A 54 -7.61 7.63 -7.08
CA GLU A 54 -8.50 8.69 -6.62
C GLU A 54 -7.85 9.68 -5.67
N ARG A 55 -6.90 9.24 -4.88
CA ARG A 55 -6.28 10.07 -3.85
C ARG A 55 -4.77 9.90 -3.83
N GLU A 56 -4.08 10.99 -3.57
CA GLU A 56 -2.63 11.03 -3.43
C GLU A 56 -2.27 11.50 -2.03
N PHE A 57 -1.30 10.84 -1.42
CA PHE A 57 -0.74 11.25 -0.13
C PHE A 57 0.68 11.73 -0.35
N ALA A 58 0.95 12.97 0.00
CA ALA A 58 2.30 13.49 0.00
C ALA A 58 3.07 12.97 1.22
N VAL A 59 4.29 12.51 1.02
CA VAL A 59 5.17 12.09 2.09
C VAL A 59 6.21 13.18 2.32
N THR A 60 5.99 13.96 3.37
CA THR A 60 6.84 15.12 3.69
C THR A 60 7.92 14.82 4.73
N LEU A 61 8.07 13.56 5.11
CA LEU A 61 9.12 13.14 6.04
C LEU A 61 10.50 13.44 5.45
N PRO A 62 11.40 14.08 6.24
CA PRO A 62 12.73 14.40 5.73
C PRO A 62 13.53 13.13 5.43
N ARG A 63 14.42 13.25 4.46
CA ARG A 63 15.39 12.21 4.12
C ARG A 63 16.75 12.56 4.75
N PRO A 64 17.60 11.58 5.10
CA PRO A 64 17.35 10.13 4.96
C PRO A 64 16.35 9.61 5.98
N ARG A 65 15.59 8.60 5.57
CA ARG A 65 14.62 7.94 6.45
C ARG A 65 15.19 6.60 6.89
N GLU A 66 15.34 6.43 8.19
CA GLU A 66 15.91 5.21 8.76
C GLU A 66 14.81 4.33 9.34
N ARG A 67 14.78 3.04 8.95
CA ARG A 67 13.80 2.07 9.43
C ARG A 67 13.73 1.99 10.94
N THR A 68 14.91 1.99 11.57
CA THR A 68 15.02 1.77 13.00
C THR A 68 14.45 2.90 13.84
N THR A 69 14.49 4.13 13.32
CA THR A 69 13.99 5.30 14.03
C THR A 69 12.62 5.76 13.56
N LEU A 70 12.20 5.33 12.37
CA LEU A 70 10.98 5.80 11.75
C LEU A 70 9.74 5.43 12.56
N ASN A 71 9.73 4.26 13.18
CA ASN A 71 8.62 3.79 14.02
C ASN A 71 8.37 4.69 15.25
N PHE A 72 9.34 5.48 15.65
CA PHE A 72 9.20 6.42 16.77
C PHE A 72 8.79 7.82 16.31
N ASN A 73 8.72 8.06 15.02
CA ASN A 73 8.34 9.35 14.46
C ASN A 73 6.83 9.49 14.44
N PRO A 74 6.23 10.47 15.14
CA PRO A 74 4.78 10.64 15.15
C PRO A 74 4.20 11.00 13.78
N ASP A 75 4.92 11.71 12.94
CA ASP A 75 4.47 12.04 11.58
C ASP A 75 4.40 10.80 10.68
N PHE A 76 5.34 9.87 10.85
CA PHE A 76 5.30 8.58 10.17
C PHE A 76 4.05 7.79 10.58
N LYS A 77 3.80 7.70 11.87
CA LYS A 77 2.64 6.96 12.39
C LYS A 77 1.33 7.57 11.89
N LYS A 78 1.25 8.88 11.89
CA LYS A 78 0.07 9.60 11.43
C LYS A 78 -0.21 9.30 9.96
N LEU A 79 0.78 9.43 9.11
CA LEU A 79 0.64 9.18 7.67
C LEU A 79 0.30 7.72 7.39
N ARG A 80 1.00 6.78 8.05
CA ARG A 80 0.70 5.37 7.93
C ARG A 80 -0.75 5.07 8.28
N ASN A 81 -1.24 5.65 9.37
CA ASN A 81 -2.60 5.43 9.81
C ASN A 81 -3.62 6.03 8.83
N GLU A 82 -3.34 7.20 8.28
CA GLU A 82 -4.21 7.82 7.29
C GLU A 82 -4.33 6.98 6.02
N VAL A 83 -3.21 6.52 5.49
CA VAL A 83 -3.18 5.67 4.29
C VAL A 83 -3.90 4.34 4.54
N THR A 84 -3.59 3.72 5.67
CA THR A 84 -4.21 2.44 6.06
C THR A 84 -5.72 2.59 6.20
N ARG A 85 -6.18 3.63 6.86
CA ARG A 85 -7.61 3.90 7.03
C ARG A 85 -8.30 4.08 5.69
N TYR A 86 -7.71 4.85 4.80
CA TYR A 86 -8.24 5.07 3.46
C TYR A 86 -8.39 3.75 2.69
N MET A 87 -7.38 2.91 2.74
CA MET A 87 -7.40 1.61 2.06
C MET A 87 -8.44 0.67 2.67
N MET A 88 -8.60 0.68 3.98
CA MET A 88 -9.61 -0.14 4.66
C MET A 88 -11.04 0.30 4.31
N GLN A 89 -11.30 1.59 4.27
CA GLN A 89 -12.60 2.12 3.86
C GLN A 89 -12.95 1.71 2.44
N ASN A 90 -12.02 1.82 1.52
CA ASN A 90 -12.25 1.41 0.13
C ASN A 90 -12.51 -0.09 0.01
N ASN A 91 -11.83 -0.90 0.81
CA ASN A 91 -12.06 -2.34 0.84
C ASN A 91 -13.45 -2.69 1.36
N GLU A 92 -13.93 -2.00 2.38
CA GLU A 92 -15.28 -2.22 2.92
C GLU A 92 -16.35 -1.83 1.90
N GLU A 93 -16.19 -0.69 1.24
CA GLU A 93 -17.09 -0.26 0.17
C GLU A 93 -17.12 -1.27 -0.97
N ALA A 94 -15.96 -1.77 -1.39
CA ALA A 94 -15.87 -2.79 -2.42
C ALA A 94 -16.53 -4.11 -2.00
N LYS A 95 -16.38 -4.50 -0.75
CA LYS A 95 -17.06 -5.70 -0.21
C LYS A 95 -18.57 -5.52 -0.19
N GLN A 96 -19.04 -4.34 0.19
CA GLN A 96 -20.48 -4.03 0.21
C GLN A 96 -21.06 -4.11 -1.21
N LEU A 97 -20.38 -3.52 -2.18
CA LEU A 97 -20.79 -3.59 -3.58
C LEU A 97 -20.84 -5.02 -4.10
N ARG A 98 -19.88 -5.86 -3.72
CA ARG A 98 -19.87 -7.28 -4.08
C ARG A 98 -21.02 -8.03 -3.45
N VAL A 99 -21.36 -7.73 -2.21
CA VAL A 99 -22.50 -8.34 -1.52
C VAL A 99 -23.79 -7.98 -2.25
N ASP A 100 -23.95 -6.74 -2.64
CA ASP A 100 -25.13 -6.29 -3.37
C ASP A 100 -25.24 -6.95 -4.74
N ASP A 101 -24.11 -7.13 -5.43
CA ASP A 101 -24.05 -7.86 -6.69
C ASP A 101 -24.32 -9.36 -6.51
N ASP A 102 -23.79 -9.95 -5.44
CA ASP A 102 -23.99 -11.37 -5.13
C ASP A 102 -25.45 -11.70 -4.80
N ILE A 103 -26.17 -10.76 -4.22
CA ILE A 103 -27.61 -10.91 -3.96
C ILE A 103 -28.38 -11.05 -5.29
N ALA A 104 -27.88 -10.44 -6.35
CA ALA A 104 -28.47 -10.52 -7.68
C ALA A 104 -28.06 -11.79 -8.44
N LEU A 105 -27.08 -12.53 -7.95
CA LEU A 105 -26.61 -13.76 -8.60
C LEU A 105 -27.46 -14.96 -8.17
N PRO A 106 -27.93 -15.76 -9.12
CA PRO A 106 -28.67 -16.96 -8.76
C PRO A 106 -27.71 -17.99 -8.17
N ASP A 107 -27.95 -18.34 -6.96
CA ASP A 107 -27.61 -19.61 -6.33
C ASP A 107 -26.17 -20.12 -6.60
N LEU A 108 -25.19 -19.32 -6.20
CA LEU A 108 -23.84 -19.83 -6.11
C LEU A 108 -23.75 -20.72 -4.86
N LYS A 109 -24.09 -21.97 -5.02
CA LYS A 109 -23.87 -22.95 -3.97
C LYS A 109 -22.38 -23.10 -3.76
N PRO A 110 -21.89 -22.97 -2.54
CA PRO A 110 -20.51 -23.32 -2.29
C PRO A 110 -20.31 -24.77 -2.68
N ILE A 111 -19.41 -24.99 -3.59
CA ILE A 111 -18.97 -26.34 -3.90
C ILE A 111 -18.32 -26.87 -2.64
N ALA A 112 -18.84 -27.96 -2.10
CA ALA A 112 -18.24 -28.60 -0.94
C ALA A 112 -16.94 -29.26 -1.37
N LEU A 113 -15.89 -28.44 -1.43
CA LEU A 113 -14.56 -28.92 -1.78
C LEU A 113 -14.00 -29.75 -0.63
N GLY A 114 -13.54 -30.92 -0.94
CA GLY A 114 -12.92 -31.78 0.04
C GLY A 114 -13.89 -32.39 1.02
N ALA A 115 -15.10 -32.40 0.65
CA ALA A 115 -16.05 -33.23 1.38
C ALA A 115 -15.65 -34.68 1.23
#